data_b3ec3e4f14914cb33f9d3b1b64bba7d5
#
_entry.id   b3ec3e4f14914cb33f9d3b1b64bba7d5
#
_cell.length_a   1.000
_cell.length_b   1.000
_cell.length_c   1.000
_cell.angle_alpha   90.00
_cell.angle_beta   90.00
_cell.angle_gamma   90.00
#
_symmetry.space_group_name_H-M   'P 1'
#
loop_
_entity.id
_entity.type
_entity.pdbx_description
1 polymer ?
#
loop_
_entity_poly.entity_id
_entity_poly.type
_entity_poly.pdbx_seq_one_letter_code
_entity_poly.pdbx_strand_id
1 'polypeptide(L)'
;EVGCGEAKRLQWISQNYNIQCFGVDPSKKAVETANLNNVSAVKGTADNLKYENEKFDFVVFGFCLYLCDREDLFQIAKETDRVLKKSGYIIIRDFFSTTHFSTIYKHNNNLLTYKMDYRKLFDWHPHYECIFHTVDTASKPVPKDDKSEWRATSIIRKNILND
;
A
#
# COMPACT_ATOMS: atom_id res chain seq x y z
N GLU A 1 4.79 -0.52 -6.43
CA GLU A 1 4.64 -0.14 -5.03
C GLU A 1 4.29 1.33 -4.93
N VAL A 2 3.24 1.63 -4.16
CA VAL A 2 2.78 2.99 -3.83
C VAL A 2 3.40 3.39 -2.48
N GLY A 3 4.01 4.57 -2.40
CA GLY A 3 4.82 5.00 -1.27
C GLY A 3 6.15 4.24 -1.20
N CYS A 4 6.81 4.07 -2.34
CA CYS A 4 7.99 3.20 -2.46
C CYS A 4 9.25 3.75 -1.77
N GLY A 5 9.29 5.04 -1.42
CA GLY A 5 10.48 5.69 -0.91
C GLY A 5 11.66 5.54 -1.87
N GLU A 6 12.83 5.17 -1.36
CA GLU A 6 14.03 4.88 -2.15
C GLU A 6 13.97 3.52 -2.89
N ALA A 7 12.82 2.85 -2.85
CA ALA A 7 12.51 1.59 -3.55
C ALA A 7 13.46 0.40 -3.24
N LYS A 8 14.05 0.33 -2.05
CA LYS A 8 14.99 -0.75 -1.68
C LYS A 8 14.36 -2.14 -1.79
N ARG A 9 13.09 -2.29 -1.42
CA ARG A 9 12.35 -3.55 -1.57
C ARG A 9 12.17 -3.93 -3.04
N LEU A 10 11.77 -2.99 -3.87
CA LEU A 10 11.60 -3.21 -5.31
C LEU A 10 12.93 -3.54 -6.00
N GLN A 11 14.02 -2.87 -5.62
CA GLN A 11 15.36 -3.20 -6.08
C GLN A 11 15.73 -4.65 -5.76
N TRP A 12 15.52 -5.06 -4.50
CA TRP A 12 15.81 -6.44 -4.10
C TRP A 12 14.95 -7.45 -4.87
N ILE A 13 13.66 -7.17 -5.06
CA ILE A 13 12.75 -8.03 -5.83
C ILE A 13 13.22 -8.16 -7.29
N SER A 14 13.53 -7.04 -7.95
CA SER A 14 13.95 -7.04 -9.36
C SER A 14 15.29 -7.75 -9.58
N GLN A 15 16.18 -7.74 -8.59
CA GLN A 15 17.48 -8.41 -8.66
C GLN A 15 17.39 -9.93 -8.41
N ASN A 16 16.40 -10.38 -7.66
CA ASN A 16 16.29 -11.79 -7.25
C ASN A 16 15.19 -12.56 -7.99
N TYR A 17 14.27 -11.86 -8.65
CA TYR A 17 13.16 -12.45 -9.39
C TYR A 17 13.02 -11.77 -10.75
N ASN A 18 12.58 -12.50 -11.76
CA ASN A 18 12.29 -11.95 -13.09
C ASN A 18 10.94 -11.19 -13.08
N ILE A 19 10.88 -10.08 -12.31
CA ILE A 19 9.67 -9.26 -12.11
C ILE A 19 10.03 -7.82 -12.45
N GLN A 20 9.20 -7.17 -13.28
CA GLN A 20 9.30 -5.73 -13.53
C GLN A 20 8.70 -4.97 -12.35
N CYS A 21 9.50 -4.09 -11.74
CA CYS A 21 9.12 -3.31 -10.57
C CYS A 21 8.98 -1.83 -10.92
N PHE A 22 7.91 -1.22 -10.40
CA PHE A 22 7.59 0.19 -10.57
C PHE A 22 7.28 0.81 -9.22
N GLY A 23 7.71 2.05 -9.01
CA GLY A 23 7.48 2.78 -7.77
C GLY A 23 6.76 4.11 -7.98
N VAL A 24 5.97 4.51 -6.99
CA VAL A 24 5.39 5.86 -6.88
C VAL A 24 5.69 6.40 -5.50
N ASP A 25 6.19 7.64 -5.41
CA ASP A 25 6.41 8.33 -4.13
C ASP A 25 6.26 9.84 -4.30
N PRO A 26 5.68 10.57 -3.33
CA PRO A 26 5.58 12.03 -3.40
C PRO A 26 6.94 12.75 -3.25
N SER A 27 7.93 12.10 -2.65
CA SER A 27 9.27 12.66 -2.44
C SER A 27 10.12 12.60 -3.71
N LYS A 28 10.40 13.78 -4.30
CA LYS A 28 11.30 13.89 -5.46
C LYS A 28 12.67 13.23 -5.19
N LYS A 29 13.24 13.49 -4.00
CA LYS A 29 14.55 12.94 -3.60
C LYS A 29 14.52 11.41 -3.52
N ALA A 30 13.46 10.83 -2.97
CA ALA A 30 13.31 9.38 -2.88
C ALA A 30 13.22 8.73 -4.27
N VAL A 31 12.43 9.32 -5.16
CA VAL A 31 12.29 8.88 -6.56
C VAL A 31 13.62 8.97 -7.32
N GLU A 32 14.37 10.06 -7.17
CA GLU A 32 15.70 10.19 -7.78
C GLU A 32 16.65 9.07 -7.30
N THR A 33 16.66 8.78 -6.00
CA THR A 33 17.46 7.67 -5.42
C THR A 33 17.00 6.31 -5.96
N ALA A 34 15.68 6.06 -6.05
CA ALA A 34 15.13 4.83 -6.59
C ALA A 34 15.58 4.60 -8.04
N ASN A 35 15.52 5.65 -8.88
CA ASN A 35 15.95 5.57 -10.28
C ASN A 35 17.47 5.34 -10.44
N LEU A 36 18.29 5.92 -9.56
CA LEU A 36 19.73 5.61 -9.52
C LEU A 36 19.99 4.13 -9.16
N ASN A 37 19.10 3.50 -8.42
CA ASN A 37 19.16 2.08 -8.07
C ASN A 37 18.46 1.16 -9.12
N ASN A 38 18.24 1.66 -10.33
CA ASN A 38 17.62 0.94 -11.45
C ASN A 38 16.18 0.46 -11.18
N VAL A 39 15.43 1.14 -10.33
CA VAL A 39 13.99 0.92 -10.17
C VAL A 39 13.23 2.02 -10.90
N SER A 40 12.30 1.67 -11.77
CA SER A 40 11.44 2.63 -12.47
C SER A 40 10.47 3.30 -11.50
N ALA A 41 10.85 4.44 -10.94
CA ALA A 41 10.03 5.20 -10.00
C ALA A 41 9.61 6.56 -10.58
N VAL A 42 8.38 6.99 -10.26
CA VAL A 42 7.83 8.29 -10.67
C VAL A 42 7.32 9.07 -9.46
N LYS A 43 7.45 10.40 -9.53
CA LYS A 43 6.86 11.27 -8.51
C LYS A 43 5.34 11.30 -8.70
N GLY A 44 4.60 10.96 -7.64
CA GLY A 44 3.14 10.93 -7.64
C GLY A 44 2.56 10.57 -6.28
N THR A 45 1.25 10.54 -6.21
CA THR A 45 0.46 10.22 -5.03
C THR A 45 -0.46 9.03 -5.32
N ALA A 46 -0.99 8.41 -4.27
CA ALA A 46 -1.80 7.21 -4.37
C ALA A 46 -3.17 7.44 -5.05
N ASP A 47 -3.69 8.67 -4.95
CA ASP A 47 -4.96 9.12 -5.53
C ASP A 47 -4.87 9.47 -7.02
N ASN A 48 -3.65 9.51 -7.60
CA ASN A 48 -3.42 9.85 -9.01
C ASN A 48 -2.23 9.08 -9.57
N LEU A 49 -2.44 7.82 -9.90
CA LEU A 49 -1.42 6.92 -10.45
C LEU A 49 -1.25 7.15 -11.96
N LYS A 50 -0.06 7.64 -12.35
CA LYS A 50 0.27 7.97 -13.75
C LYS A 50 0.63 6.74 -14.58
N TYR A 51 -0.24 5.73 -14.55
CA TYR A 51 -0.10 4.49 -15.28
C TYR A 51 -1.39 4.16 -16.04
N GLU A 52 -1.28 3.34 -17.06
CA GLU A 52 -2.41 2.86 -17.87
C GLU A 52 -3.31 1.92 -17.06
N ASN A 53 -4.54 1.75 -17.53
CA ASN A 53 -5.49 0.80 -16.96
C ASN A 53 -4.94 -0.62 -17.08
N GLU A 54 -5.25 -1.47 -16.10
CA GLU A 54 -4.91 -2.91 -16.11
C GLU A 54 -3.43 -3.19 -16.41
N LYS A 55 -2.53 -2.34 -15.90
CA LYS A 55 -1.09 -2.51 -16.14
C LYS A 55 -0.44 -3.53 -15.23
N PHE A 56 -0.85 -3.61 -13.97
CA PHE A 56 -0.14 -4.33 -12.93
C PHE A 56 -0.81 -5.63 -12.52
N ASP A 57 -0.02 -6.67 -12.33
CA ASP A 57 -0.45 -7.93 -11.72
C ASP A 57 -0.55 -7.79 -10.19
N PHE A 58 0.28 -6.91 -9.62
CA PHE A 58 0.31 -6.59 -8.19
C PHE A 58 0.34 -5.08 -7.96
N VAL A 59 -0.46 -4.61 -7.00
CA VAL A 59 -0.32 -3.26 -6.41
C VAL A 59 -0.01 -3.42 -4.94
N VAL A 60 1.09 -2.79 -4.48
CA VAL A 60 1.58 -2.93 -3.11
C VAL A 60 1.52 -1.60 -2.38
N PHE A 61 0.92 -1.58 -1.20
CA PHE A 61 1.00 -0.50 -0.22
C PHE A 61 1.86 -0.95 0.95
N GLY A 62 3.05 -0.35 1.08
CA GLY A 62 4.00 -0.71 2.12
C GLY A 62 4.25 0.45 3.09
N PHE A 63 3.44 0.56 4.16
CA PHE A 63 3.49 1.69 5.11
C PHE A 63 3.27 3.04 4.41
N CYS A 64 2.16 3.17 3.70
CA CYS A 64 1.78 4.33 2.92
C CYS A 64 0.39 4.86 3.29
N LEU A 65 -0.62 3.97 3.39
CA LEU A 65 -2.01 4.36 3.60
C LEU A 65 -2.24 5.09 4.93
N TYR A 66 -1.42 4.81 5.94
CA TYR A 66 -1.51 5.46 7.24
C TYR A 66 -1.17 6.96 7.20
N LEU A 67 -0.55 7.44 6.13
CA LEU A 67 -0.22 8.85 5.89
C LEU A 67 -1.12 9.53 4.86
N CYS A 68 -1.97 8.75 4.16
CA CYS A 68 -2.90 9.32 3.18
C CYS A 68 -4.07 10.00 3.89
N ASP A 69 -4.55 11.10 3.32
CA ASP A 69 -5.74 11.79 3.84
C ASP A 69 -6.99 10.91 3.70
N ARG A 70 -7.88 11.02 4.68
CA ARG A 70 -9.10 10.17 4.70
C ARG A 70 -10.06 10.48 3.56
N GLU A 71 -10.05 11.72 3.09
CA GLU A 71 -10.85 12.18 1.96
C GLU A 71 -10.44 11.53 0.64
N ASP A 72 -9.16 11.17 0.51
CA ASP A 72 -8.60 10.58 -0.71
C ASP A 72 -8.83 9.06 -0.82
N LEU A 73 -9.27 8.38 0.25
CA LEU A 73 -9.31 6.91 0.28
C LEU A 73 -10.15 6.29 -0.85
N PHE A 74 -11.29 6.89 -1.21
CA PHE A 74 -12.11 6.40 -2.33
C PHE A 74 -11.41 6.59 -3.67
N GLN A 75 -10.70 7.69 -3.85
CA GLN A 75 -9.93 7.93 -5.07
C GLN A 75 -8.72 7.00 -5.15
N ILE A 76 -8.04 6.74 -4.03
CA ILE A 76 -6.96 5.74 -3.91
C ILE A 76 -7.46 4.34 -4.29
N ALA A 77 -8.61 3.93 -3.78
CA ALA A 77 -9.22 2.64 -4.13
C ALA A 77 -9.55 2.57 -5.63
N LYS A 78 -10.14 3.64 -6.20
CA LYS A 78 -10.48 3.74 -7.62
C LYS A 78 -9.23 3.67 -8.51
N GLU A 79 -8.18 4.39 -8.18
CA GLU A 79 -6.92 4.37 -8.95
C GLU A 79 -6.23 3.00 -8.85
N THR A 80 -6.26 2.38 -7.68
CA THR A 80 -5.76 1.03 -7.47
C THR A 80 -6.53 0.03 -8.35
N ASP A 81 -7.86 0.10 -8.34
CA ASP A 81 -8.72 -0.74 -9.19
C ASP A 81 -8.41 -0.55 -10.67
N ARG A 82 -8.28 0.71 -11.11
CA ARG A 82 -8.03 1.07 -12.50
C ARG A 82 -6.72 0.49 -13.04
N VAL A 83 -5.63 0.58 -12.27
CA VAL A 83 -4.30 0.14 -12.73
C VAL A 83 -4.05 -1.35 -12.51
N LEU A 84 -4.87 -2.02 -11.68
CA LEU A 84 -4.76 -3.45 -11.38
C LEU A 84 -5.48 -4.26 -12.45
N LYS A 85 -4.79 -5.26 -13.01
CA LYS A 85 -5.37 -6.23 -13.95
C LYS A 85 -6.50 -7.02 -13.31
N LYS A 86 -7.39 -7.54 -14.14
CA LYS A 86 -8.30 -8.62 -13.75
C LYS A 86 -7.48 -9.80 -13.21
N SER A 87 -7.94 -10.44 -12.15
CA SER A 87 -7.21 -11.48 -11.40
C SER A 87 -5.92 -11.04 -10.73
N GLY A 88 -5.64 -9.74 -10.68
CA GLY A 88 -4.49 -9.18 -9.98
C GLY A 88 -4.67 -9.16 -8.46
N TYR A 89 -3.62 -8.79 -7.75
CA TYR A 89 -3.60 -8.79 -6.28
C TYR A 89 -3.19 -7.45 -5.72
N ILE A 90 -3.86 -7.05 -4.64
CA ILE A 90 -3.45 -5.93 -3.79
C ILE A 90 -2.78 -6.51 -2.55
N ILE A 91 -1.59 -6.01 -2.23
CA ILE A 91 -0.87 -6.37 -1.01
C ILE A 91 -0.78 -5.12 -0.15
N ILE A 92 -1.33 -5.19 1.06
CA ILE A 92 -1.29 -4.09 2.03
C ILE A 92 -0.49 -4.53 3.24
N ARG A 93 0.61 -3.83 3.53
CA ARG A 93 1.36 -3.93 4.77
C ARG A 93 1.35 -2.57 5.43
N ASP A 94 0.55 -2.40 6.49
CA ASP A 94 0.39 -1.10 7.13
C ASP A 94 0.03 -1.20 8.61
N PHE A 95 0.00 -0.07 9.30
CA PHE A 95 -0.48 0.01 10.69
C PHE A 95 -1.94 -0.37 10.77
N PHE A 96 -2.26 -1.22 11.72
CA PHE A 96 -3.58 -1.83 11.87
C PHE A 96 -4.27 -1.42 13.16
N SER A 97 -5.58 -1.26 13.09
CA SER A 97 -6.46 -1.22 14.25
C SER A 97 -7.84 -1.74 13.90
N THR A 98 -8.49 -2.39 14.84
CA THR A 98 -9.90 -2.81 14.71
C THR A 98 -10.87 -1.62 14.77
N THR A 99 -10.43 -0.52 15.39
CA THR A 99 -11.16 0.75 15.48
C THR A 99 -10.30 1.84 14.83
N HIS A 100 -10.94 2.71 14.06
CA HIS A 100 -10.25 3.84 13.46
C HIS A 100 -9.81 4.84 14.54
N PHE A 101 -8.54 5.28 14.49
CA PHE A 101 -8.03 6.40 15.28
C PHE A 101 -6.86 7.08 14.57
N SER A 102 -6.55 8.30 15.00
CA SER A 102 -5.41 9.07 14.49
C SER A 102 -4.47 9.48 15.63
N THR A 103 -3.21 9.67 15.28
CA THR A 103 -2.17 10.19 16.17
C THR A 103 -1.28 11.17 15.41
N ILE A 104 -0.61 12.06 16.12
CA ILE A 104 0.39 12.95 15.52
C ILE A 104 1.57 12.10 15.00
N TYR A 105 2.03 12.40 13.79
CA TYR A 105 3.15 11.69 13.19
C TYR A 105 4.46 12.02 13.90
N LYS A 106 5.17 10.98 14.36
CA LYS A 106 6.42 11.13 15.17
C LYS A 106 7.53 11.92 14.48
N HIS A 107 7.56 11.95 13.15
CA HIS A 107 8.62 12.62 12.38
C HIS A 107 8.20 14.00 11.84
N ASN A 108 6.92 14.37 11.98
CA ASN A 108 6.41 15.68 11.59
C ASN A 108 5.12 16.01 12.34
N ASN A 109 5.20 16.90 13.30
CA ASN A 109 4.06 17.26 14.17
C ASN A 109 2.89 17.94 13.43
N ASN A 110 3.09 18.34 12.18
CA ASN A 110 2.01 18.92 11.35
C ASN A 110 1.22 17.86 10.58
N LEU A 111 1.57 16.58 10.71
CA LEU A 111 0.90 15.48 10.03
C LEU A 111 0.22 14.56 11.03
N LEU A 112 -0.92 14.03 10.62
CA LEU A 112 -1.60 12.94 11.31
C LEU A 112 -1.23 11.60 10.67
N THR A 113 -1.19 10.57 11.50
CA THR A 113 -1.17 9.19 11.05
C THR A 113 -2.48 8.52 11.43
N TYR A 114 -2.95 7.65 10.59
CA TYR A 114 -4.23 6.99 10.75
C TYR A 114 -4.04 5.48 10.85
N LYS A 115 -4.75 4.85 11.76
CA LYS A 115 -4.71 3.39 11.93
C LYS A 115 -6.12 2.82 11.81
N MET A 116 -6.25 1.86 10.94
CA MET A 116 -7.51 1.17 10.69
C MET A 116 -7.26 -0.17 9.98
N ASP A 117 -8.29 -0.93 9.76
CA ASP A 117 -8.25 -2.08 8.87
C ASP A 117 -8.37 -1.62 7.41
N TYR A 118 -7.24 -1.52 6.72
CA TYR A 118 -7.18 -1.04 5.32
C TYR A 118 -7.76 -2.01 4.30
N ARG A 119 -8.08 -3.26 4.66
CA ARG A 119 -8.85 -4.17 3.78
C ARG A 119 -10.20 -3.58 3.43
N LYS A 120 -10.79 -2.81 4.35
CA LYS A 120 -12.10 -2.16 4.18
C LYS A 120 -12.16 -1.17 3.02
N LEU A 121 -11.06 -0.83 2.40
CA LEU A 121 -11.05 -0.05 1.15
C LEU A 121 -11.53 -0.88 -0.04
N PHE A 122 -11.45 -2.21 0.04
CA PHE A 122 -11.71 -3.10 -1.10
C PHE A 122 -12.70 -4.22 -0.79
N ASP A 123 -12.67 -4.83 0.40
CA ASP A 123 -13.37 -6.08 0.73
C ASP A 123 -14.91 -5.96 0.79
N TRP A 124 -15.45 -4.75 0.74
CA TRP A 124 -16.89 -4.49 0.60
C TRP A 124 -17.37 -4.66 -0.86
N HIS A 125 -16.47 -4.59 -1.83
CA HIS A 125 -16.82 -4.66 -3.24
C HIS A 125 -16.80 -6.11 -3.73
N PRO A 126 -17.83 -6.60 -4.46
CA PRO A 126 -17.97 -8.01 -4.84
C PRO A 126 -16.82 -8.56 -5.70
N HIS A 127 -16.08 -7.70 -6.38
CA HIS A 127 -14.89 -8.11 -7.13
C HIS A 127 -13.68 -8.45 -6.29
N TYR A 128 -13.68 -8.13 -4.99
CA TYR A 128 -12.50 -8.29 -4.15
C TYR A 128 -12.71 -9.31 -3.05
N GLU A 129 -11.73 -10.16 -2.86
CA GLU A 129 -11.70 -11.19 -1.83
C GLU A 129 -10.39 -11.12 -1.05
N CYS A 130 -10.47 -10.97 0.26
CA CYS A 130 -9.30 -11.07 1.11
C CYS A 130 -8.93 -12.55 1.30
N ILE A 131 -7.84 -12.98 0.67
CA ILE A 131 -7.37 -14.38 0.71
C ILE A 131 -6.32 -14.63 1.79
N PHE A 132 -5.73 -13.59 2.35
CA PHE A 132 -4.76 -13.68 3.45
C PHE A 132 -4.82 -12.44 4.32
N HIS A 133 -4.81 -12.64 5.64
CA HIS A 133 -4.71 -11.56 6.60
C HIS A 133 -4.00 -12.04 7.87
N THR A 134 -2.97 -11.32 8.26
CA THR A 134 -2.28 -11.55 9.52
C THR A 134 -1.97 -10.24 10.22
N VAL A 135 -1.99 -10.27 11.55
CA VAL A 135 -1.65 -9.12 12.39
C VAL A 135 -0.42 -9.47 13.22
N ASP A 136 0.56 -8.58 13.25
CA ASP A 136 1.76 -8.71 14.06
C ASP A 136 2.19 -7.38 14.69
N THR A 137 3.25 -7.43 15.50
CA THR A 137 3.96 -6.25 16.01
C THR A 137 5.43 -6.29 15.61
N ALA A 138 6.10 -5.14 15.65
CA ALA A 138 7.50 -5.02 15.20
C ALA A 138 8.49 -5.93 15.92
N SER A 139 8.19 -6.39 17.13
CA SER A 139 9.26 -6.86 18.01
C SER A 139 8.93 -8.05 18.92
N LYS A 140 7.70 -8.57 18.98
CA LYS A 140 7.34 -9.75 19.83
C LYS A 140 5.84 -10.08 19.73
N PRO A 141 5.38 -11.20 20.36
CA PRO A 141 3.95 -11.51 20.45
C PRO A 141 3.17 -10.28 20.91
N VAL A 142 2.10 -9.99 20.21
CA VAL A 142 1.24 -8.80 20.35
C VAL A 142 0.91 -8.58 21.83
N PRO A 143 1.35 -7.48 22.48
CA PRO A 143 0.82 -7.13 23.77
C PRO A 143 -0.69 -6.90 23.59
N LYS A 144 -1.51 -7.59 24.39
CA LYS A 144 -2.98 -7.57 24.22
C LYS A 144 -3.59 -6.17 24.31
N ASP A 145 -2.89 -5.24 24.95
CA ASP A 145 -3.43 -3.93 25.33
C ASP A 145 -2.85 -2.73 24.56
N ASP A 146 -1.66 -2.83 23.96
CA ASP A 146 -1.09 -1.76 23.14
C ASP A 146 -1.32 -2.00 21.64
N LYS A 147 -2.39 -1.44 21.11
CA LYS A 147 -2.74 -1.49 19.68
C LYS A 147 -1.98 -0.47 18.84
N SER A 148 -1.14 0.38 19.46
CA SER A 148 -0.48 1.48 18.76
C SER A 148 0.56 1.00 17.74
N GLU A 149 1.16 -0.18 17.95
CA GLU A 149 2.20 -0.76 17.11
C GLU A 149 1.73 -1.98 16.29
N TRP A 150 0.43 -2.24 16.25
CA TRP A 150 -0.11 -3.33 15.44
C TRP A 150 0.05 -3.01 13.96
N ARG A 151 0.42 -4.02 13.20
CA ARG A 151 0.53 -4.00 11.75
C ARG A 151 -0.20 -5.18 11.18
N ALA A 152 -0.78 -4.99 10.01
CA ALA A 152 -1.38 -6.08 9.28
C ALA A 152 -0.72 -6.26 7.91
N THR A 153 -0.63 -7.51 7.48
CA THR A 153 -0.38 -7.86 6.09
C THR A 153 -1.63 -8.50 5.55
N SER A 154 -2.15 -7.95 4.47
CA SER A 154 -3.34 -8.46 3.78
C SER A 154 -3.03 -8.68 2.31
N ILE A 155 -3.53 -9.76 1.75
CA ILE A 155 -3.53 -10.04 0.31
C ILE A 155 -4.98 -10.12 -0.14
N ILE A 156 -5.34 -9.28 -1.09
CA ILE A 156 -6.68 -9.15 -1.62
C ILE A 156 -6.63 -9.46 -3.11
N ARG A 157 -7.43 -10.39 -3.57
CA ARG A 157 -7.55 -10.77 -4.97
C ARG A 157 -8.67 -9.99 -5.63
N LYS A 158 -8.43 -9.49 -6.84
CA LYS A 158 -9.46 -8.97 -7.73
C LYS A 158 -10.02 -10.13 -8.57
N ASN A 159 -11.26 -10.51 -8.33
CA ASN A 159 -11.92 -11.61 -9.04
C ASN A 159 -12.45 -11.13 -10.40
N ILE A 160 -12.52 -12.06 -11.36
CA ILE A 160 -13.30 -11.86 -12.58
C ILE A 160 -14.72 -12.31 -12.24
N LEU A 161 -15.68 -11.38 -12.25
CA LEU A 161 -17.08 -11.78 -12.31
C LEU A 161 -17.37 -12.09 -13.78
N ASN A 162 -17.82 -13.30 -14.06
CA ASN A 162 -18.45 -13.62 -15.34
C ASN A 162 -19.84 -12.98 -15.29
N ASP A 163 -20.00 -11.82 -15.94
CA ASP A 163 -21.30 -11.22 -16.20
C ASP A 163 -22.12 -12.08 -17.15
#